data_58c1858d0056c908070a5cf0f8b1958c
#
_entry.id   58c1858d0056c908070a5cf0f8b1958c
#
_cell.length_a   1.000
_cell.length_b   1.000
_cell.length_c   1.000
_cell.angle_alpha   90.00
_cell.angle_beta   90.00
_cell.angle_gamma   90.00
#
_symmetry.space_group_name_H-M   'P 1'
#
loop_
_entity.id
_entity.type
_entity.pdbx_description
1 polymer ?
#
loop_
_entity_poly.entity_id
_entity_poly.type
_entity_poly.pdbx_seq_one_letter_code
_entity_poly.pdbx_strand_id
1 'polypeptide(L)' 'MTDEETVKDPVCGMVKPKNQFKFTSVYNGKTYYFCSEMDKQMFEKYPDRWAKEGDEK' A
#
# COMPACT_ATOMS: atom_id res chain seq x y z
N MET A 1 4.73 -22.75 -6.10
CA MET A 1 4.42 -22.33 -5.88
C MET A 1 4.76 -21.14 -5.72
N THR A 2 4.62 -20.42 -5.86
CA THR A 2 4.93 -19.41 -5.94
C THR A 2 4.46 -18.66 -5.25
N ASP A 3 4.54 -18.16 -4.60
CA ASP A 3 4.06 -17.51 -3.82
C ASP A 3 4.16 -16.17 -4.04
N GLU A 4 3.88 -15.56 -4.96
CA GLU A 4 3.85 -14.32 -5.07
C GLU A 4 2.75 -13.73 -4.40
N GLU A 5 2.82 -13.05 -3.34
CA GLU A 5 1.76 -12.45 -2.67
C GLU A 5 1.41 -11.20 -3.38
N THR A 6 0.16 -10.95 -3.68
CA THR A 6 -0.29 -9.69 -4.27
C THR A 6 -0.82 -8.76 -3.19
N VAL A 7 -0.61 -7.49 -3.36
CA VAL A 7 -1.06 -6.50 -2.39
C VAL A 7 -1.67 -5.36 -3.16
N LYS A 8 -2.45 -4.55 -2.51
CA LYS A 8 -3.13 -3.45 -3.14
C LYS A 8 -2.58 -2.13 -2.67
N ASP A 9 -2.40 -1.22 -3.60
CA ASP A 9 -1.96 0.12 -3.31
C ASP A 9 -3.17 0.86 -2.78
N PRO A 10 -3.19 1.32 -1.54
CA PRO A 10 -4.37 1.98 -0.98
C PRO A 10 -4.69 3.31 -1.66
N VAL A 11 -3.75 3.92 -2.30
CA VAL A 11 -3.99 5.21 -2.92
C VAL A 11 -4.47 5.03 -4.35
N CYS A 12 -3.78 4.23 -5.14
CA CYS A 12 -4.19 4.07 -6.50
C CYS A 12 -5.11 2.90 -6.73
N GLY A 13 -5.21 1.99 -5.80
CA GLY A 13 -6.12 0.88 -5.95
C GLY A 13 -5.66 -0.24 -6.87
N MET A 14 -4.40 -0.24 -7.28
CA MET A 14 -3.92 -1.25 -8.14
C MET A 14 -3.47 -2.47 -7.39
N VAL A 15 -3.74 -3.65 -7.87
CA VAL A 15 -3.34 -4.88 -7.21
C VAL A 15 -2.24 -5.51 -8.05
N LYS A 16 -1.09 -5.78 -7.44
CA LYS A 16 0.03 -6.37 -8.11
C LYS A 16 0.87 -7.16 -7.12
N PRO A 17 1.80 -7.98 -7.57
CA PRO A 17 2.68 -8.67 -6.66
C PRO A 17 3.51 -7.67 -5.89
N LYS A 18 3.74 -7.91 -4.62
CA LYS A 18 4.41 -6.94 -3.79
C LYS A 18 5.80 -6.61 -4.30
N ASN A 19 6.45 -7.50 -5.00
CA ASN A 19 7.78 -7.19 -5.46
C ASN A 19 7.76 -6.25 -6.67
N GLN A 20 6.59 -5.89 -7.16
CA GLN A 20 6.51 -4.94 -8.22
C GLN A 20 6.32 -3.53 -7.71
N PHE A 21 6.14 -3.36 -6.41
CA PHE A 21 5.98 -2.04 -5.83
C PHE A 21 7.36 -1.57 -5.38
N LYS A 22 7.75 -0.38 -5.75
CA LYS A 22 9.02 0.16 -5.36
C LYS A 22 8.99 0.94 -4.10
N PHE A 23 7.86 1.38 -3.67
CA PHE A 23 7.77 2.22 -2.48
C PHE A 23 6.91 1.55 -1.44
N THR A 24 7.30 1.62 -0.20
CA THR A 24 6.52 1.04 0.89
C THR A 24 6.50 1.99 2.07
N SER A 25 5.55 1.80 2.94
CA SER A 25 5.47 2.61 4.15
C SER A 25 4.84 1.75 5.23
N VAL A 26 5.22 1.94 6.46
CA VAL A 26 4.66 1.18 7.56
C VAL A 26 3.85 2.12 8.44
N TYR A 27 2.62 1.76 8.72
CA TYR A 27 1.78 2.58 9.57
C TYR A 27 0.99 1.68 10.48
N ASN A 28 1.06 1.96 11.76
CA ASN A 28 0.31 1.20 12.75
C ASN A 28 0.62 -0.28 12.64
N GLY A 29 1.85 -0.65 12.41
CA GLY A 29 2.23 -2.02 12.37
C GLY A 29 1.90 -2.75 11.09
N LYS A 30 1.43 -2.04 10.06
CA LYS A 30 1.08 -2.67 8.86
C LYS A 30 1.88 -2.08 7.73
N THR A 31 2.33 -2.89 6.79
CA THR A 31 3.13 -2.41 5.68
C THR A 31 2.23 -2.15 4.50
N TYR A 32 2.35 -0.99 3.91
CA TYR A 32 1.56 -0.61 2.76
C TYR A 32 2.50 -0.43 1.57
N TYR A 33 2.04 -0.78 0.38
CA TYR A 33 2.86 -0.74 -0.80
C TYR A 33 2.30 0.29 -1.79
N PHE A 34 3.17 0.96 -2.49
CA PHE A 34 2.74 2.02 -3.40
C PHE A 34 3.44 1.91 -4.74
N CYS A 35 2.77 2.27 -5.79
CA CYS A 35 3.31 2.17 -7.12
C CYS A 35 4.14 3.37 -7.50
N SER A 36 4.02 4.47 -6.79
CA SER A 36 4.83 5.64 -7.08
C SER A 36 5.11 6.42 -5.83
N GLU A 37 6.08 7.28 -5.90
CA GLU A 37 6.45 8.07 -4.76
C GLU A 37 5.34 9.01 -4.39
N MET A 38 4.62 9.52 -5.34
CA MET A 38 3.55 10.42 -5.06
C MET A 38 2.50 9.73 -4.22
N ASP A 39 2.17 8.50 -4.51
CA ASP A 39 1.18 7.76 -3.76
C ASP A 39 1.69 7.55 -2.34
N LYS A 40 2.97 7.27 -2.18
CA LYS A 40 3.54 7.06 -0.87
C LYS A 40 3.45 8.37 -0.09
N GLN A 41 3.73 9.49 -0.70
CA GLN A 41 3.68 10.76 -0.02
C GLN A 41 2.25 11.10 0.37
N MET A 42 1.29 10.79 -0.46
CA MET A 42 -0.08 11.07 -0.15
C MET A 42 -0.49 10.25 1.06
N PHE A 43 -0.05 9.02 1.14
CA PHE A 43 -0.40 8.19 2.27
C PHE A 43 0.27 8.76 3.53
N GLU A 44 1.51 9.12 3.46
CA GLU A 44 2.21 9.63 4.62
C GLU A 44 1.64 10.95 5.09
N LYS A 45 1.06 11.69 4.19
CA LYS A 45 0.50 12.96 4.57
C LYS A 45 -0.84 12.75 5.22
N TYR A 46 -1.64 11.80 4.77
CA TYR A 46 -2.94 11.54 5.35
C TYR A 46 -3.12 10.06 5.66
N PRO A 47 -2.32 9.53 6.55
CA PRO A 47 -2.36 8.10 6.81
C PRO A 47 -3.70 7.57 7.30
N ASP A 48 -4.37 8.34 8.12
CA ASP A 48 -5.64 7.90 8.64
C ASP A 48 -6.63 7.76 7.53
N ARG A 49 -6.57 8.56 6.52
CA ARG A 49 -7.48 8.53 5.48
C ARG A 49 -7.31 7.31 4.62
N TRP A 50 -6.10 6.95 4.28
CA TRP A 50 -5.85 5.84 3.43
C TRP A 50 -5.77 4.51 4.15
N ALA A 51 -5.24 4.52 5.33
CA ALA A 51 -5.08 3.31 6.08
C ALA A 51 -6.37 2.68 6.51
N LYS A 52 -7.35 3.50 6.87
CA LYS A 52 -8.54 2.94 7.38
C LYS A 52 -9.28 2.19 6.36
N GLU A 53 -9.07 2.35 5.12
CA GLU A 53 -9.75 1.66 4.24
C GLU A 53 -9.40 0.32 4.22
N GLY A 54 -8.32 -0.11 4.44
CA GLY A 54 -7.97 -1.41 4.49
C GLY A 54 -8.68 -2.27 5.33
N ASP A 55 -9.23 -1.76 6.18
CA ASP A 55 -9.93 -2.55 7.03
C ASP A 55 -11.08 -2.86 6.66
N GLU A 56 -11.44 -2.91 6.37
CA GLU A 56 -12.53 -3.33 6.14
C GLU A 56 -12.98 -4.12 6.02
N LYS A 57 -13.33 -4.34 6.09
CA LYS A 57 -13.87 -5.09 6.01
C LYS A 57 -13.94 -5.46 5.82
#